data_e4bb9d508f0c854c99cb7e6a45349b5f
#
_entry.id   e4bb9d508f0c854c99cb7e6a45349b5f
#
_cell.length_a   1.000
_cell.length_b   1.000
_cell.length_c   1.000
_cell.angle_alpha   90.00
_cell.angle_beta   90.00
_cell.angle_gamma   90.00
#
_symmetry.space_group_name_H-M   'P 1'
#
loop_
_entity.id
_entity.type
_entity.pdbx_description
1 polymer ?
#
loop_
_entity_poly.entity_id
_entity_poly.type
_entity_poly.pdbx_seq_one_letter_code
_entity_poly.pdbx_strand_id
1 'polypeptide(L)'
;YSQRDRFWFHPIINLRYETSTDQMRYVLQELRAMLSRHPKVDSKSMRVRLIGLGAYSLDVEIFAYVSAWDYASFLEIQEELLLSCMQIVEASGTGFAFPSSTLYLGRDGGLDEKRTRAAEIAIRTQREEAAE
;
A
#
# COMPACT_ATOMS: atom_id res chain seq x y z
N TYR A 1 -3.53 -5.26 39.96
CA TYR A 1 -3.18 -4.01 39.28
C TYR A 1 -2.55 -4.33 37.95
N SER A 2 -3.32 -4.23 36.89
CA SER A 2 -2.85 -4.60 35.56
C SER A 2 -2.70 -3.37 34.69
N GLN A 3 -1.53 -3.23 34.09
CA GLN A 3 -1.26 -2.20 33.11
C GLN A 3 -1.54 -2.76 31.71
N ARG A 4 -2.00 -1.88 30.83
CA ARG A 4 -2.17 -2.25 29.44
C ARG A 4 -0.82 -2.31 28.77
N ASP A 5 -0.59 -3.36 28.00
CA ASP A 5 0.61 -3.49 27.21
C ASP A 5 0.42 -2.82 25.85
N ARG A 6 1.54 -2.42 25.26
CA ARG A 6 1.57 -1.86 23.92
C ARG A 6 2.02 -2.94 22.95
N PHE A 7 1.21 -3.19 21.94
CA PHE A 7 1.54 -4.15 20.90
C PHE A 7 1.69 -3.44 19.56
N TRP A 8 2.52 -4.00 18.71
CA TRP A 8 2.73 -3.44 17.38
C TRP A 8 1.72 -4.05 16.41
N PHE A 9 0.97 -3.19 15.75
CA PHE A 9 0.18 -3.54 14.58
C PHE A 9 0.99 -3.08 13.38
N HIS A 10 1.59 -4.03 12.65
CA HIS A 10 2.55 -3.70 11.61
C HIS A 10 2.37 -4.57 10.36
N PRO A 11 1.19 -4.55 9.75
CA PRO A 11 0.98 -5.30 8.53
C PRO A 11 1.50 -4.55 7.31
N ILE A 12 1.85 -5.32 6.29
CA ILE A 12 2.10 -4.78 4.96
C ILE A 12 0.94 -5.23 4.08
N ILE A 13 0.23 -4.27 3.51
CA ILE A 13 -0.90 -4.53 2.64
C ILE A 13 -0.43 -4.46 1.20
N ASN A 14 -0.66 -5.52 0.46
CA ASN A 14 -0.24 -5.63 -0.93
C ASN A 14 -1.45 -5.38 -1.83
N LEU A 15 -1.43 -4.28 -2.56
CA LEU A 15 -2.51 -3.90 -3.48
C LEU A 15 -2.12 -4.21 -4.92
N ARG A 16 -3.11 -4.43 -5.75
CA ARG A 16 -2.91 -4.74 -7.16
C ARG A 16 -2.22 -3.57 -7.87
N TYR A 17 -1.37 -3.90 -8.84
CA TYR A 17 -0.66 -2.89 -9.63
C TYR A 17 -1.59 -1.97 -10.41
N GLU A 18 -2.78 -2.44 -10.75
CA GLU A 18 -3.75 -1.67 -11.49
C GLU A 18 -4.41 -0.56 -10.67
N THR A 19 -4.10 -0.51 -9.38
CA THR A 19 -4.60 0.54 -8.48
C THR A 19 -4.14 1.91 -9.00
N SER A 20 -5.09 2.80 -9.24
CA SER A 20 -4.76 4.15 -9.70
C SER A 20 -4.19 4.98 -8.54
N THR A 21 -3.55 6.09 -8.89
CA THR A 21 -3.00 7.02 -7.90
C THR A 21 -4.11 7.55 -6.98
N ASP A 22 -5.26 7.85 -7.53
CA ASP A 22 -6.38 8.38 -6.74
C ASP A 22 -6.96 7.31 -5.82
N GLN A 23 -7.07 6.07 -6.29
CA GLN A 23 -7.48 4.96 -5.44
C GLN A 23 -6.48 4.75 -4.30
N MET A 24 -5.19 4.85 -4.59
CA MET A 24 -4.15 4.72 -3.57
C MET A 24 -4.27 5.84 -2.53
N ARG A 25 -4.47 7.07 -2.96
CA ARG A 25 -4.68 8.19 -2.04
C ARG A 25 -5.90 7.99 -1.17
N TYR A 26 -6.98 7.50 -1.75
CA TYR A 26 -8.19 7.17 -1.00
C TYR A 26 -7.92 6.13 0.08
N VAL A 27 -7.24 5.04 -0.29
CA VAL A 27 -6.90 3.98 0.65
C VAL A 27 -6.04 4.51 1.79
N LEU A 28 -4.99 5.25 1.46
CA LEU A 28 -4.08 5.81 2.48
C LEU A 28 -4.82 6.75 3.43
N GLN A 29 -5.67 7.62 2.88
CA GLN A 29 -6.43 8.58 3.67
C GLN A 29 -7.42 7.88 4.60
N GLU A 30 -8.15 6.90 4.09
CA GLU A 30 -9.15 6.17 4.87
C GLU A 30 -8.51 5.28 5.93
N LEU A 31 -7.35 4.69 5.63
CA LEU A 31 -6.61 3.91 6.64
C LEU A 31 -6.17 4.80 7.79
N ARG A 32 -5.64 5.97 7.48
CA ARG A 32 -5.23 6.93 8.52
C ARG A 32 -6.42 7.39 9.36
N ALA A 33 -7.54 7.68 8.72
CA ALA A 33 -8.75 8.10 9.42
C ALA A 33 -9.29 6.98 10.32
N MET A 34 -9.33 5.76 9.82
CA MET A 34 -9.80 4.60 10.57
C MET A 34 -8.96 4.35 11.80
N LEU A 35 -7.64 4.37 11.64
CA LEU A 35 -6.72 4.15 12.77
C LEU A 35 -6.80 5.29 13.79
N SER A 36 -6.94 6.53 13.34
CA SER A 36 -7.06 7.68 14.24
C SER A 36 -8.33 7.64 15.08
N ARG A 37 -9.40 7.06 14.54
CA ARG A 37 -10.67 6.96 15.25
C ARG A 37 -10.74 5.80 16.24
N HIS A 38 -9.84 4.85 16.13
CA HIS A 38 -9.87 3.67 17.02
C HIS A 38 -9.32 4.05 18.40
N PRO A 39 -10.09 3.84 19.48
CA PRO A 39 -9.66 4.29 20.81
C PRO A 39 -8.46 3.55 21.38
N LYS A 40 -8.16 2.37 20.86
CA LYS A 40 -7.03 1.56 21.32
C LYS A 40 -5.76 1.80 20.54
N VAL A 41 -5.81 2.58 19.47
CA VAL A 41 -4.66 2.88 18.62
C VAL A 41 -4.06 4.22 19.03
N ASP A 42 -2.73 4.24 19.19
CA ASP A 42 -2.01 5.50 19.44
C ASP A 42 -1.87 6.26 18.12
N SER A 43 -2.69 7.30 17.97
CA SER A 43 -2.72 8.07 16.73
C SER A 43 -1.47 8.93 16.53
N LYS A 44 -0.72 9.20 17.58
CA LYS A 44 0.48 10.06 17.48
C LYS A 44 1.64 9.34 16.81
N SER A 45 1.79 8.04 17.06
CA SER A 45 2.89 7.25 16.51
C SER A 45 2.48 6.48 15.24
N MET A 46 1.22 6.54 14.86
CA MET A 46 0.69 5.83 13.71
C MET A 46 1.31 6.31 12.40
N ARG A 47 1.66 5.36 11.53
CA ARG A 47 2.15 5.65 10.19
C ARG A 47 1.48 4.74 9.17
N VAL A 48 1.03 5.33 8.07
CA VAL A 48 0.50 4.59 6.92
C VAL A 48 1.18 5.18 5.69
N ARG A 49 1.99 4.37 5.01
CA ARG A 49 2.78 4.84 3.88
C ARG A 49 2.81 3.82 2.75
N LEU A 50 2.78 4.32 1.54
CA LEU A 50 3.15 3.51 0.38
C LEU A 50 4.68 3.42 0.39
N ILE A 51 5.21 2.21 0.62
CA ILE A 51 6.65 2.03 0.83
C ILE A 51 7.39 1.49 -0.38
N GLY A 52 6.69 0.96 -1.36
CA GLY A 52 7.38 0.44 -2.51
C GLY A 52 6.48 -0.13 -3.57
N LEU A 53 7.10 -0.36 -4.70
CA LEU A 53 6.51 -1.02 -5.85
C LEU A 53 7.14 -2.41 -5.90
N GLY A 54 6.43 -3.39 -5.35
CA GLY A 54 6.94 -4.75 -5.29
C GLY A 54 6.93 -5.45 -6.64
N ALA A 55 7.38 -6.70 -6.66
CA ALA A 55 7.42 -7.49 -7.88
C ALA A 55 6.00 -7.75 -8.43
N TYR A 56 5.03 -7.86 -7.54
CA TYR A 56 3.65 -8.21 -7.90
C TYR A 56 2.61 -7.28 -7.31
N SER A 57 3.04 -6.27 -6.56
CA SER A 57 2.11 -5.48 -5.76
C SER A 57 2.63 -4.08 -5.46
N LEU A 58 1.69 -3.20 -5.12
CA LEU A 58 1.99 -1.91 -4.50
C LEU A 58 1.90 -2.13 -3.00
N ASP A 59 2.97 -1.84 -2.28
CA ASP A 59 3.05 -2.19 -0.86
C ASP A 59 2.77 -0.99 0.03
N VAL A 60 1.80 -1.15 0.92
CA VAL A 60 1.42 -0.15 1.91
C VAL A 60 1.76 -0.68 3.29
N GLU A 61 2.61 0.05 3.99
CA GLU A 61 2.99 -0.30 5.35
C GLU A 61 2.12 0.45 6.35
N ILE A 62 1.58 -0.29 7.31
CA ILE A 62 0.89 0.29 8.46
C ILE A 62 1.74 0.01 9.68
N PHE A 63 1.95 1.02 10.49
CA PHE A 63 2.64 0.89 11.76
C PHE A 63 1.85 1.65 12.81
N ALA A 64 1.44 0.95 13.85
CA ALA A 64 0.70 1.57 14.94
C ALA A 64 0.90 0.79 16.23
N TYR A 65 0.90 1.50 17.35
CA TYR A 65 0.84 0.87 18.66
C TYR A 65 -0.62 0.70 19.06
N VAL A 66 -0.92 -0.47 19.60
CA VAL A 66 -2.24 -0.82 20.09
C VAL A 66 -2.15 -1.12 21.57
N SER A 67 -2.99 -0.47 22.38
CA SER A 67 -3.06 -0.74 23.82
C SER A 67 -4.04 -1.88 24.08
N ALA A 68 -3.57 -2.92 24.74
CA ALA A 68 -4.41 -4.06 25.06
C ALA A 68 -3.94 -4.67 26.40
N TRP A 69 -4.85 -5.39 27.08
CA TRP A 69 -4.56 -6.01 28.37
C TRP A 69 -3.61 -7.20 28.20
N ASP A 70 -3.78 -7.96 27.14
CA ASP A 70 -3.01 -9.16 26.88
C ASP A 70 -2.95 -9.42 25.38
N TYR A 71 -2.25 -10.48 25.00
CA TYR A 71 -2.09 -10.83 23.59
C TYR A 71 -3.41 -11.24 22.93
N ALA A 72 -4.27 -11.92 23.67
CA ALA A 72 -5.58 -12.33 23.14
C ALA A 72 -6.45 -11.12 22.81
N SER A 73 -6.45 -10.11 23.68
CA SER A 73 -7.17 -8.86 23.45
C SER A 73 -6.59 -8.11 22.26
N PHE A 74 -5.27 -8.11 22.11
CA PHE A 74 -4.60 -7.50 20.96
C PHE A 74 -5.04 -8.19 19.66
N LEU A 75 -5.12 -9.52 19.65
CA LEU A 75 -5.53 -10.26 18.44
C LEU A 75 -6.95 -9.90 18.02
N GLU A 76 -7.86 -9.68 18.97
CA GLU A 76 -9.21 -9.22 18.66
C GLU A 76 -9.20 -7.85 17.99
N ILE A 77 -8.40 -6.94 18.53
CA ILE A 77 -8.27 -5.59 17.97
C ILE A 77 -7.62 -5.67 16.57
N GLN A 78 -6.60 -6.50 16.42
CA GLN A 78 -5.94 -6.71 15.14
C GLN A 78 -6.93 -7.22 14.09
N GLU A 79 -7.79 -8.15 14.46
CA GLU A 79 -8.82 -8.65 13.55
C GLU A 79 -9.76 -7.54 13.10
N GLU A 80 -10.23 -6.71 14.02
CA GLU A 80 -11.07 -5.56 13.68
C GLU A 80 -10.39 -4.61 12.72
N LEU A 81 -9.11 -4.32 12.98
CA LEU A 81 -8.35 -3.41 12.14
C LEU A 81 -8.13 -3.99 10.74
N LEU A 82 -7.82 -5.27 10.66
CA LEU A 82 -7.63 -5.94 9.37
C LEU A 82 -8.93 -5.99 8.57
N LEU A 83 -10.05 -6.26 9.22
CA LEU A 83 -11.36 -6.24 8.55
C LEU A 83 -11.70 -4.85 8.03
N SER A 84 -11.40 -3.82 8.81
CA SER A 84 -11.58 -2.44 8.37
C SER A 84 -10.69 -2.11 7.16
N CYS A 85 -9.46 -2.61 7.16
CA CYS A 85 -8.57 -2.46 6.01
C CYS A 85 -9.16 -3.10 4.75
N MET A 86 -9.73 -4.30 4.89
CA MET A 86 -10.37 -4.98 3.78
C MET A 86 -11.55 -4.18 3.23
N GLN A 87 -12.38 -3.63 4.11
CA GLN A 87 -13.51 -2.80 3.71
C GLN A 87 -13.07 -1.55 2.95
N ILE A 88 -12.01 -0.90 3.43
CA ILE A 88 -11.48 0.30 2.79
C ILE A 88 -10.96 -0.02 1.38
N VAL A 89 -10.23 -1.12 1.24
CA VAL A 89 -9.69 -1.53 -0.06
C VAL A 89 -10.83 -1.84 -1.03
N GLU A 90 -11.86 -2.56 -0.57
CA GLU A 90 -13.04 -2.86 -1.39
C GLU A 90 -13.76 -1.58 -1.81
N ALA A 91 -13.94 -0.65 -0.89
CA ALA A 91 -14.62 0.61 -1.17
C ALA A 91 -13.87 1.47 -2.20
N SER A 92 -12.56 1.33 -2.28
CA SER A 92 -11.75 2.06 -3.26
C SER A 92 -11.89 1.53 -4.68
N GLY A 93 -12.45 0.33 -4.83
CA GLY A 93 -12.58 -0.32 -6.13
C GLY A 93 -11.38 -1.12 -6.58
N THR A 94 -10.34 -1.18 -5.77
CA THR A 94 -9.19 -2.04 -6.06
C THR A 94 -9.26 -3.32 -5.21
N GLY A 95 -8.23 -4.11 -5.23
CA GLY A 95 -8.17 -5.37 -4.49
C GLY A 95 -6.75 -5.68 -4.05
N PHE A 96 -6.65 -6.75 -3.27
CA PHE A 96 -5.35 -7.23 -2.83
C PHE A 96 -4.64 -7.96 -3.96
N ALA A 97 -3.32 -7.84 -3.97
CA ALA A 97 -2.49 -8.57 -4.91
C ALA A 97 -2.24 -9.98 -4.38
N PHE A 98 -2.27 -10.93 -5.27
CA PHE A 98 -1.89 -12.31 -4.96
C PHE A 98 -0.61 -12.64 -5.70
N PRO A 99 0.26 -13.48 -5.12
CA PRO A 99 1.48 -13.90 -5.80
C PRO A 99 1.17 -14.91 -6.91
N SER A 100 0.24 -14.57 -7.79
CA SER A 100 -0.13 -15.40 -8.92
C SER A 100 0.06 -14.59 -10.18
N SER A 101 0.70 -15.19 -11.18
CA SER A 101 0.80 -14.54 -12.46
C SER A 101 -0.56 -14.59 -13.14
N THR A 102 -1.16 -13.42 -13.34
CA THR A 102 -2.35 -13.32 -14.17
C THR A 102 -1.85 -13.17 -15.60
N LEU A 103 -2.12 -14.20 -16.40
CA LEU A 103 -1.76 -14.14 -17.81
C LEU A 103 -2.89 -13.41 -18.55
N TYR A 104 -2.63 -12.19 -18.95
CA TYR A 104 -3.58 -11.47 -19.80
C TYR A 104 -3.38 -11.92 -21.23
N LEU A 105 -4.26 -12.81 -21.69
CA LEU A 105 -4.33 -13.21 -23.08
C LEU A 105 -5.15 -12.19 -23.85
N GLY A 106 -4.63 -11.00 -23.96
CA GLY A 106 -5.35 -9.95 -24.61
C GLY A 106 -4.41 -9.00 -25.31
N ARG A 107 -5.00 -8.08 -26.03
CA ARG A 107 -4.23 -7.00 -26.61
C ARG A 107 -3.90 -6.00 -25.52
N ASP A 108 -2.73 -6.19 -24.96
CA ASP A 108 -2.13 -5.16 -24.16
C ASP A 108 -1.64 -4.10 -25.16
N GLY A 109 -1.94 -2.85 -24.89
CA GLY A 109 -1.41 -1.75 -25.71
C GLY A 109 0.09 -1.63 -25.64
N GLY A 110 0.73 -2.40 -24.73
CA GLY A 110 2.18 -2.37 -24.55
C GLY A 110 2.68 -1.05 -24.04
N LEU A 111 3.89 -0.74 -24.40
CA LEU A 111 4.50 0.54 -24.04
C LEU A 111 4.02 1.62 -25.01
N ASP A 112 4.01 2.87 -24.56
CA ASP A 112 3.72 4.01 -25.41
C ASP A 112 4.88 4.22 -26.39
N GLU A 113 4.69 3.88 -27.64
CA GLU A 113 5.74 3.94 -28.66
C GLU A 113 6.30 5.35 -28.84
N LYS A 114 5.44 6.37 -28.83
CA LYS A 114 5.90 7.75 -29.01
C LYS A 114 6.79 8.21 -27.87
N ARG A 115 6.38 7.92 -26.63
CA ARG A 115 7.17 8.28 -25.46
C ARG A 115 8.46 7.48 -25.36
N THR A 116 8.40 6.21 -25.75
CA THR A 116 9.58 5.35 -25.78
C THR A 116 10.60 5.88 -26.78
N ARG A 117 10.17 6.21 -28.00
CA ARG A 117 11.06 6.78 -29.03
C ARG A 117 11.67 8.12 -28.60
N ALA A 118 10.84 8.99 -28.01
CA ALA A 118 11.31 10.27 -27.52
C ALA A 118 12.40 10.11 -26.47
N ALA A 119 12.21 9.18 -25.54
CA ALA A 119 13.19 8.89 -24.50
C ALA A 119 14.49 8.33 -25.10
N GLU A 120 14.39 7.41 -26.05
CA GLU A 120 15.54 6.81 -26.71
C GLU A 120 16.35 7.84 -27.50
N ILE A 121 15.66 8.72 -28.21
CA ILE A 121 16.30 9.79 -28.98
C ILE A 121 17.03 10.75 -28.04
N ALA A 122 16.38 11.13 -26.93
CA ALA A 122 16.99 12.03 -25.94
C ALA A 122 18.29 11.46 -25.37
N ILE A 123 18.28 10.18 -25.01
CA ILE A 123 19.46 9.52 -24.46
C ILE A 123 20.56 9.37 -25.51
N ARG A 124 20.19 9.04 -26.75
CA ARG A 124 21.15 8.91 -27.85
C ARG A 124 21.81 10.25 -28.15
N THR A 125 21.07 11.34 -28.20
CA THR A 125 21.59 12.68 -28.42
C THR A 125 22.56 13.07 -27.31
N GLN A 126 22.24 12.77 -26.05
CA GLN A 126 23.15 13.03 -24.93
C GLN A 126 24.49 12.29 -25.09
N ARG A 127 24.43 11.03 -25.53
CA ARG A 127 25.63 10.22 -25.75
C ARG A 127 26.51 10.78 -26.85
N GLU A 128 25.89 11.22 -27.93
CA GLU A 128 26.63 11.84 -29.05
C GLU A 128 27.29 13.13 -28.61
N GLU A 129 26.59 13.97 -27.86
CA GLU A 129 27.15 15.21 -27.32
C GLU A 129 28.32 14.94 -26.36
N ALA A 130 28.22 13.90 -25.55
CA ALA A 130 29.26 13.55 -24.60
C ALA A 130 30.50 12.97 -25.31
N ALA A 131 30.36 12.42 -26.52
CA ALA A 131 31.45 11.84 -27.28
C ALA A 131 32.28 12.90 -28.04
N GLU A 132 31.76 14.12 -28.19
CA GLU A 132 32.50 15.20 -28.89
C GLU A 132 33.57 15.87 -27.99
#